data_fc9bd126ed362f2b25543c91844c4af2
#
_entry.id   fc9bd126ed362f2b25543c91844c4af2
#
_cell.length_a   1.000
_cell.length_b   1.000
_cell.length_c   1.000
_cell.angle_alpha   90.00
_cell.angle_beta   90.00
_cell.angle_gamma   90.00
#
_symmetry.space_group_name_H-M   'P 1'
#
loop_
_entity.id
_entity.type
_entity.pdbx_description
1 polymer ?
#
loop_
_entity_poly.entity_id
_entity_poly.type
_entity_poly.pdbx_seq_one_letter_code
_entity_poly.pdbx_strand_id
1 'polypeptide(L)'
;MGRAVIDLTAFRLSYFETESSMPGKRVAIGTGRAWRGMKGSLASILGAAGVNDDLKDWTGSHADLLQARVEHARGRALAWMHGLQAPGEPRGVSCLSAAHDASRWPGMLLPATAHAVLLQKLFGEIINLRGEDRAALVAWFEQARRPDGLFRIAGMTPETIFKKPDLDETWRYIGLQNTSLCLAAIEALDPIRHPRLELADPWLDPLILKAWLGERDLREPLIEAETIANLAALLMARQRHGSSDARQGAKTGLALILAWLDRAQEPATGFWGVGQTLGATRLLQAMTGAAGLFQLFHAARREPPFQDRAVDYALSLSPPKILSAASDAALVDILAHAAGASDYRRAAIDQWLARMLDALLDYQNQDGGFPDLRGGAWKQDAWFDGYEEKQGLSNMTASFLRWWAIALICERLWPGWKAWGFRRSPGPGFRAETVGQKPG
;
A
#
# COMPACT_ATOMS: atom_id res chain seq x y z
N MET A 1 -21.90 -28.63 19.06
CA MET A 1 -20.65 -27.88 18.85
C MET A 1 -21.05 -26.50 18.33
N GLY A 2 -21.09 -25.53 19.25
CA GLY A 2 -21.61 -24.19 18.94
C GLY A 2 -20.59 -23.37 18.16
N ARG A 3 -20.98 -22.88 17.00
CA ARG A 3 -20.25 -21.83 16.30
C ARG A 3 -20.40 -20.52 17.09
N ALA A 4 -19.33 -20.06 17.72
CA ALA A 4 -19.29 -18.73 18.30
C ALA A 4 -19.33 -17.73 17.12
N VAL A 5 -20.42 -16.98 17.02
CA VAL A 5 -20.52 -15.82 16.14
C VAL A 5 -19.67 -14.72 16.79
N ILE A 6 -18.50 -14.45 16.24
CA ILE A 6 -17.60 -13.40 16.73
C ILE A 6 -17.96 -12.10 15.99
N ASP A 7 -18.19 -11.05 16.75
CA ASP A 7 -18.58 -9.74 16.25
C ASP A 7 -17.45 -9.10 15.43
N LEU A 8 -17.67 -9.01 14.12
CA LEU A 8 -16.75 -8.46 13.12
C LEU A 8 -16.61 -6.93 13.17
N THR A 9 -17.38 -6.26 14.03
CA THR A 9 -17.45 -4.80 14.08
C THR A 9 -16.17 -4.16 14.64
N ALA A 10 -15.49 -4.78 15.56
CA ALA A 10 -14.35 -4.20 16.26
C ALA A 10 -13.10 -3.94 15.36
N PHE A 11 -12.83 -4.80 14.38
CA PHE A 11 -11.68 -4.59 13.48
C PHE A 11 -11.94 -3.54 12.39
N ARG A 12 -13.21 -3.36 12.03
CA ARG A 12 -13.62 -2.38 11.01
C ARG A 12 -13.46 -0.95 11.48
N LEU A 13 -13.50 -0.72 12.77
CA LEU A 13 -13.63 0.60 13.35
C LEU A 13 -12.29 1.34 13.44
N SER A 14 -11.17 0.65 13.62
CA SER A 14 -9.87 1.31 13.80
C SER A 14 -9.31 1.98 12.54
N TYR A 15 -9.69 1.53 11.35
CA TYR A 15 -9.25 2.14 10.10
C TYR A 15 -10.25 3.15 9.49
N PHE A 16 -11.55 3.12 9.92
CA PHE A 16 -12.61 3.86 9.21
C PHE A 16 -13.67 4.53 10.11
N GLU A 17 -13.52 4.56 11.44
CA GLU A 17 -14.57 5.01 12.38
C GLU A 17 -14.69 6.53 12.60
N THR A 18 -14.27 7.39 11.71
CA THR A 18 -14.38 8.84 11.94
C THR A 18 -15.59 9.54 11.31
N GLU A 19 -16.56 8.81 10.76
CA GLU A 19 -17.73 9.47 10.11
C GLU A 19 -19.11 9.29 10.80
N SER A 20 -19.25 8.71 11.98
CA SER A 20 -20.59 8.47 12.56
C SER A 20 -20.91 9.17 13.89
N SER A 21 -20.32 10.33 14.19
CA SER A 21 -20.77 11.16 15.31
C SER A 21 -21.38 12.49 14.86
N MET A 22 -22.42 12.41 14.04
CA MET A 22 -23.43 13.51 13.93
C MET A 22 -24.80 12.97 14.35
N PRO A 23 -25.47 13.56 15.34
CA PRO A 23 -26.79 13.09 15.76
C PRO A 23 -27.87 13.52 14.79
N GLY A 24 -28.62 12.54 14.29
CA GLY A 24 -29.98 12.73 13.80
C GLY A 24 -30.13 13.01 12.32
N LYS A 25 -30.11 11.92 11.49
CA LYS A 25 -31.05 11.76 10.36
C LYS A 25 -31.05 10.29 9.93
N ARG A 26 -32.10 9.55 10.30
CA ARG A 26 -32.40 8.25 9.69
C ARG A 26 -32.76 8.46 8.23
N VAL A 27 -31.90 8.04 7.32
CA VAL A 27 -32.25 7.94 5.88
C VAL A 27 -32.72 6.52 5.64
N ALA A 28 -33.98 6.38 5.25
CA ALA A 28 -34.58 5.12 4.83
C ALA A 28 -33.91 4.67 3.51
N ILE A 29 -33.33 3.49 3.51
CA ILE A 29 -32.71 2.89 2.32
C ILE A 29 -33.81 2.27 1.47
N GLY A 30 -34.15 2.93 0.37
CA GLY A 30 -35.05 2.42 -0.64
C GLY A 30 -34.37 1.43 -1.57
N THR A 31 -34.94 0.24 -1.66
CA THR A 31 -34.48 -0.88 -2.47
C THR A 31 -34.57 -0.61 -3.99
N GLY A 32 -33.51 -0.92 -4.71
CA GLY A 32 -33.58 -1.38 -6.11
C GLY A 32 -33.84 -0.37 -7.24
N ARG A 33 -34.17 0.91 -7.01
CA ARG A 33 -34.39 1.91 -8.06
C ARG A 33 -33.33 3.00 -8.21
N ALA A 34 -32.43 3.14 -7.28
CA ALA A 34 -31.40 4.20 -7.27
C ALA A 34 -30.33 4.06 -8.36
N TRP A 35 -30.10 2.87 -8.89
CA TRP A 35 -29.05 2.62 -9.89
C TRP A 35 -29.37 3.10 -11.31
N ARG A 36 -30.63 3.22 -11.69
CA ARG A 36 -31.01 3.74 -13.03
C ARG A 36 -30.98 5.26 -13.13
N GLY A 37 -31.08 5.96 -12.00
CA GLY A 37 -31.01 7.42 -11.96
C GLY A 37 -29.57 7.98 -12.04
N MET A 38 -28.57 7.20 -11.61
CA MET A 38 -27.18 7.66 -11.61
C MET A 38 -26.54 7.72 -13.01
N LYS A 39 -27.01 6.94 -13.98
CA LYS A 39 -26.50 7.00 -15.38
C LYS A 39 -26.80 8.34 -16.06
N GLY A 40 -27.91 9.01 -15.72
CA GLY A 40 -28.24 10.33 -16.25
C GLY A 40 -27.55 11.48 -15.56
N SER A 41 -27.30 11.37 -14.26
CA SER A 41 -26.65 12.42 -13.45
C SER A 41 -25.13 12.53 -13.68
N LEU A 42 -24.44 11.42 -13.89
CA LEU A 42 -23.00 11.42 -14.18
C LEU A 42 -22.67 12.06 -15.54
N ALA A 43 -23.49 11.82 -16.55
CA ALA A 43 -23.32 12.45 -17.86
C ALA A 43 -23.59 13.97 -17.84
N SER A 44 -24.52 14.47 -16.99
CA SER A 44 -24.83 15.90 -16.89
C SER A 44 -23.84 16.68 -16.03
N ILE A 45 -23.20 16.05 -15.04
CA ILE A 45 -22.16 16.66 -14.20
C ILE A 45 -20.82 16.74 -14.96
N LEU A 46 -20.54 15.78 -15.84
CA LEU A 46 -19.32 15.74 -16.65
C LEU A 46 -19.41 16.59 -17.92
N GLY A 47 -20.61 16.96 -18.37
CA GLY A 47 -20.83 17.77 -19.56
C GLY A 47 -20.87 19.29 -19.33
N ALA A 48 -20.92 19.75 -18.07
CA ALA A 48 -21.12 21.16 -17.74
C ALA A 48 -19.88 21.90 -17.20
N ALA A 49 -18.78 21.18 -16.92
CA ALA A 49 -17.52 21.82 -16.54
C ALA A 49 -16.60 21.81 -17.76
N GLY A 50 -16.19 22.99 -18.22
CA GLY A 50 -15.24 23.18 -19.33
C GLY A 50 -13.89 22.54 -19.02
N VAL A 51 -13.78 21.24 -19.34
CA VAL A 51 -12.64 20.36 -19.00
C VAL A 51 -11.35 20.72 -19.75
N ASN A 52 -11.40 21.64 -20.72
CA ASN A 52 -10.27 21.89 -21.62
C ASN A 52 -9.35 23.08 -21.25
N ASP A 53 -9.75 23.97 -20.35
CA ASP A 53 -8.92 25.13 -20.02
C ASP A 53 -7.98 24.92 -18.82
N ASP A 54 -8.35 24.07 -17.86
CA ASP A 54 -7.56 23.83 -16.63
C ASP A 54 -6.27 23.01 -16.87
N LEU A 55 -6.19 22.19 -17.92
CA LEU A 55 -4.98 21.38 -18.22
C LEU A 55 -3.81 22.19 -18.76
N LYS A 56 -4.07 23.35 -19.35
CA LYS A 56 -2.99 24.22 -19.85
C LYS A 56 -2.21 24.90 -18.72
N ASP A 57 -2.82 25.06 -17.55
CA ASP A 57 -2.21 25.72 -16.40
C ASP A 57 -1.24 24.84 -15.60
N TRP A 58 -1.21 23.51 -15.84
CA TRP A 58 -0.30 22.57 -15.15
C TRP A 58 1.04 22.38 -15.87
N THR A 59 1.27 23.10 -16.96
CA THR A 59 2.54 23.15 -17.72
C THR A 59 3.21 24.50 -17.53
N GLY A 60 4.53 24.56 -17.56
CA GLY A 60 5.29 25.81 -17.44
C GLY A 60 5.48 26.27 -15.98
N SER A 61 5.29 27.56 -15.70
CA SER A 61 5.60 28.17 -14.39
C SER A 61 4.86 27.54 -13.21
N HIS A 62 3.68 26.99 -13.41
CA HIS A 62 2.92 26.31 -12.35
C HIS A 62 3.51 24.93 -12.01
N ALA A 63 3.99 24.20 -13.02
CA ALA A 63 4.71 22.95 -12.80
C ALA A 63 6.00 23.17 -11.99
N ASP A 64 6.77 24.22 -12.31
CA ASP A 64 7.99 24.58 -11.58
C ASP A 64 7.70 24.91 -10.10
N LEU A 65 6.62 25.62 -9.84
CA LEU A 65 6.17 25.92 -8.47
C LEU A 65 5.80 24.66 -7.68
N LEU A 66 5.09 23.72 -8.30
CA LEU A 66 4.73 22.47 -7.65
C LEU A 66 5.95 21.59 -7.41
N GLN A 67 6.87 21.49 -8.36
CA GLN A 67 8.13 20.76 -8.16
C GLN A 67 8.94 21.37 -7.02
N ALA A 68 9.04 22.70 -6.93
CA ALA A 68 9.70 23.39 -5.82
C ALA A 68 9.01 23.11 -4.48
N ARG A 69 7.66 23.06 -4.43
CA ARG A 69 6.91 22.67 -3.24
C ARG A 69 7.19 21.22 -2.82
N VAL A 70 7.24 20.30 -3.77
CA VAL A 70 7.58 18.89 -3.51
C VAL A 70 8.99 18.78 -2.93
N GLU A 71 9.99 19.45 -3.52
CA GLU A 71 11.37 19.43 -3.01
C GLU A 71 11.47 20.04 -1.61
N HIS A 72 10.79 21.14 -1.34
CA HIS A 72 10.74 21.73 0.00
C HIS A 72 10.09 20.78 1.01
N ALA A 73 8.96 20.18 0.67
CA ALA A 73 8.26 19.21 1.50
C ALA A 73 9.10 17.97 1.78
N ARG A 74 9.85 17.48 0.77
CA ARG A 74 10.79 16.36 0.88
C ARG A 74 11.94 16.66 1.83
N GLY A 75 12.53 17.88 1.76
CA GLY A 75 13.57 18.30 2.70
C GLY A 75 13.10 18.28 4.17
N ARG A 76 11.86 18.71 4.42
CA ARG A 76 11.25 18.62 5.77
C ARG A 76 11.03 17.17 6.20
N ALA A 77 10.56 16.33 5.30
CA ALA A 77 10.34 14.90 5.59
C ALA A 77 11.64 14.18 5.96
N LEU A 78 12.74 14.48 5.28
CA LEU A 78 14.08 13.93 5.59
C LEU A 78 14.52 14.37 7.00
N ALA A 79 14.39 15.64 7.34
CA ALA A 79 14.74 16.14 8.66
C ALA A 79 13.91 15.47 9.77
N TRP A 80 12.60 15.34 9.56
CA TRP A 80 11.68 14.65 10.47
C TRP A 80 12.06 13.19 10.65
N MET A 81 12.29 12.46 9.57
CA MET A 81 12.64 11.05 9.60
C MET A 81 13.96 10.80 10.37
N HIS A 82 14.98 11.63 10.15
CA HIS A 82 16.25 11.53 10.89
C HIS A 82 16.08 11.79 12.38
N GLY A 83 15.10 12.61 12.77
CA GLY A 83 14.74 12.86 14.18
C GLY A 83 14.08 11.65 14.87
N LEU A 84 13.70 10.61 14.14
CA LEU A 84 13.06 9.40 14.69
C LEU A 84 14.04 8.25 14.98
N GLN A 85 15.35 8.50 14.99
CA GLN A 85 16.34 7.50 15.38
C GLN A 85 15.99 6.87 16.73
N ALA A 86 15.88 5.54 16.80
CA ALA A 86 15.59 4.82 18.02
C ALA A 86 16.79 4.86 18.99
N PRO A 87 16.62 5.24 20.26
CA PRO A 87 17.70 5.29 21.23
C PRO A 87 18.32 3.92 21.50
N GLY A 88 19.65 3.84 21.50
CA GLY A 88 20.39 2.60 21.81
C GLY A 88 20.44 1.58 20.67
N GLU A 89 19.74 1.81 19.57
CA GLU A 89 19.68 0.95 18.40
C GLU A 89 20.73 1.37 17.33
N PRO A 90 21.10 0.48 16.39
CA PRO A 90 21.96 0.82 15.28
C PRO A 90 21.44 2.05 14.50
N ARG A 91 22.36 2.81 13.92
CA ARG A 91 22.01 3.98 13.12
C ARG A 91 21.06 3.62 11.97
N GLY A 92 19.95 4.31 11.88
CA GLY A 92 18.88 4.08 10.89
C GLY A 92 17.72 3.21 11.39
N VAL A 93 17.82 2.61 12.58
CA VAL A 93 16.66 2.02 13.25
C VAL A 93 15.75 3.14 13.71
N SER A 94 14.49 3.10 13.31
CA SER A 94 13.56 4.24 13.45
C SER A 94 12.38 3.91 14.36
N CYS A 95 12.03 4.87 15.21
CA CYS A 95 10.73 4.90 15.86
C CYS A 95 9.62 5.12 14.84
N LEU A 96 8.40 4.68 15.18
CA LEU A 96 7.24 4.87 14.32
C LEU A 96 6.80 6.34 14.27
N SER A 97 6.90 7.05 15.40
CA SER A 97 6.58 8.46 15.57
C SER A 97 7.40 9.05 16.71
N ALA A 98 7.31 10.37 16.90
CA ALA A 98 7.94 11.06 18.03
C ALA A 98 7.36 10.66 19.40
N ALA A 99 6.17 10.06 19.44
CA ALA A 99 5.54 9.57 20.67
C ALA A 99 5.73 8.06 20.89
N HIS A 100 6.41 7.37 19.97
CA HIS A 100 6.66 5.93 20.09
C HIS A 100 7.61 5.63 21.25
N ASP A 101 7.09 4.96 22.27
CA ASP A 101 7.91 4.41 23.36
C ASP A 101 8.49 3.05 22.96
N ALA A 102 9.72 3.07 22.47
CA ALA A 102 10.42 1.86 22.01
C ALA A 102 10.71 0.86 23.15
N SER A 103 10.74 1.30 24.40
CA SER A 103 10.93 0.41 25.56
C SER A 103 9.66 -0.41 25.85
N ARG A 104 8.50 0.20 25.65
CA ARG A 104 7.19 -0.45 25.83
C ARG A 104 6.76 -1.26 24.60
N TRP A 105 7.06 -0.77 23.42
CA TRP A 105 6.62 -1.34 22.15
C TRP A 105 7.79 -1.61 21.18
N PRO A 106 8.81 -2.39 21.61
CA PRO A 106 10.03 -2.59 20.80
C PRO A 106 9.73 -3.26 19.44
N GLY A 107 8.67 -4.07 19.37
CA GLY A 107 8.27 -4.73 18.14
C GLY A 107 7.86 -3.78 17.02
N MET A 108 7.37 -2.58 17.34
CA MET A 108 6.99 -1.58 16.33
C MET A 108 8.19 -0.93 15.64
N LEU A 109 9.40 -1.10 16.16
CA LEU A 109 10.62 -0.67 15.48
C LEU A 109 10.81 -1.39 14.13
N LEU A 110 10.40 -2.67 14.02
CA LEU A 110 10.61 -3.46 12.82
C LEU A 110 9.91 -2.87 11.58
N PRO A 111 8.57 -2.71 11.58
CA PRO A 111 7.89 -2.08 10.45
C PRO A 111 8.24 -0.60 10.27
N ALA A 112 8.47 0.13 11.36
CA ALA A 112 8.88 1.54 11.28
C ALA A 112 10.23 1.69 10.56
N THR A 113 11.22 0.89 10.93
CA THR A 113 12.55 0.88 10.29
C THR A 113 12.46 0.47 8.83
N ALA A 114 11.65 -0.54 8.51
CA ALA A 114 11.49 -0.96 7.13
C ALA A 114 10.90 0.17 6.26
N HIS A 115 9.86 0.85 6.73
CA HIS A 115 9.31 2.01 6.02
C HIS A 115 10.31 3.18 5.94
N ALA A 116 11.12 3.44 6.99
CA ALA A 116 12.15 4.46 6.97
C ALA A 116 13.23 4.17 5.90
N VAL A 117 13.70 2.93 5.82
CA VAL A 117 14.65 2.49 4.79
C VAL A 117 14.06 2.66 3.39
N LEU A 118 12.80 2.27 3.19
CA LEU A 118 12.13 2.40 1.91
C LEU A 118 11.88 3.87 1.54
N LEU A 119 11.58 4.73 2.51
CA LEU A 119 11.46 6.17 2.29
C LEU A 119 12.82 6.79 1.90
N GLN A 120 13.91 6.39 2.57
CA GLN A 120 15.27 6.79 2.16
C GLN A 120 15.59 6.31 0.74
N LYS A 121 15.20 5.08 0.40
CA LYS A 121 15.37 4.54 -0.96
C LYS A 121 14.58 5.38 -1.98
N LEU A 122 13.32 5.69 -1.66
CA LEU A 122 12.47 6.53 -2.51
C LEU A 122 13.10 7.89 -2.77
N PHE A 123 13.70 8.49 -1.76
CA PHE A 123 14.36 9.80 -1.86
C PHE A 123 15.79 9.73 -2.46
N GLY A 124 16.31 8.53 -2.74
CA GLY A 124 17.69 8.36 -3.24
C GLY A 124 18.76 8.52 -2.17
N GLU A 125 18.39 8.54 -0.87
CA GLU A 125 19.28 8.82 0.25
C GLU A 125 20.04 7.59 0.78
N ILE A 126 19.67 6.38 0.36
CA ILE A 126 20.35 5.14 0.77
C ILE A 126 21.85 5.18 0.44
N ILE A 127 22.24 5.87 -0.64
CA ILE A 127 23.64 6.03 -1.04
C ILE A 127 24.45 6.80 0.00
N ASN A 128 23.81 7.65 0.81
CA ASN A 128 24.43 8.46 1.83
C ASN A 128 24.69 7.68 3.15
N LEU A 129 24.11 6.49 3.28
CA LEU A 129 24.42 5.59 4.40
C LEU A 129 25.80 4.97 4.19
N ARG A 130 26.65 5.00 5.23
CA ARG A 130 27.95 4.33 5.22
C ARG A 130 27.74 2.82 5.08
N GLY A 131 28.72 2.14 4.47
CA GLY A 131 28.65 0.69 4.26
C GLY A 131 28.46 -0.09 5.58
N GLU A 132 29.12 0.34 6.66
CA GLU A 132 28.97 -0.25 7.99
C GLU A 132 27.56 -0.07 8.58
N ASP A 133 26.93 1.12 8.41
CA ASP A 133 25.57 1.37 8.87
C ASP A 133 24.56 0.50 8.10
N ARG A 134 24.74 0.35 6.77
CA ARG A 134 23.91 -0.55 5.97
C ARG A 134 24.03 -2.00 6.40
N ALA A 135 25.26 -2.47 6.63
CA ALA A 135 25.50 -3.83 7.09
C ALA A 135 24.91 -4.09 8.49
N ALA A 136 25.01 -3.11 9.39
CA ALA A 136 24.40 -3.18 10.72
C ALA A 136 22.86 -3.25 10.65
N LEU A 137 22.22 -2.45 9.78
CA LEU A 137 20.79 -2.51 9.57
C LEU A 137 20.34 -3.85 8.97
N VAL A 138 21.05 -4.39 8.00
CA VAL A 138 20.77 -5.72 7.45
C VAL A 138 20.87 -6.79 8.55
N ALA A 139 21.91 -6.75 9.37
CA ALA A 139 22.08 -7.68 10.49
C ALA A 139 20.94 -7.53 11.51
N TRP A 140 20.52 -6.30 11.79
CA TRP A 140 19.43 -6.00 12.70
C TRP A 140 18.09 -6.57 12.18
N PHE A 141 17.76 -6.43 10.90
CA PHE A 141 16.59 -7.08 10.29
C PHE A 141 16.68 -8.61 10.39
N GLU A 142 17.85 -9.19 10.08
CA GLU A 142 18.02 -10.65 10.11
C GLU A 142 17.81 -11.25 11.52
N GLN A 143 18.04 -10.50 12.59
CA GLN A 143 17.74 -10.93 13.96
C GLN A 143 16.24 -11.12 14.21
N ALA A 144 15.37 -10.39 13.49
CA ALA A 144 13.92 -10.54 13.57
C ALA A 144 13.39 -11.74 12.76
N ARG A 145 14.24 -12.36 11.92
CA ARG A 145 13.88 -13.53 11.13
C ARG A 145 13.78 -14.77 12.02
N ARG A 146 12.68 -15.48 11.88
CA ARG A 146 12.39 -16.73 12.57
C ARG A 146 12.94 -17.95 11.81
N PRO A 147 13.03 -19.14 12.45
CA PRO A 147 13.46 -20.37 11.77
C PRO A 147 12.59 -20.77 10.57
N ASP A 148 11.30 -20.40 10.59
CA ASP A 148 10.37 -20.59 9.47
C ASP A 148 10.59 -19.62 8.31
N GLY A 149 11.55 -18.72 8.41
CA GLY A 149 11.91 -17.73 7.40
C GLY A 149 11.08 -16.43 7.45
N LEU A 150 10.02 -16.37 8.24
CA LEU A 150 9.18 -15.18 8.39
C LEU A 150 9.85 -14.14 9.30
N PHE A 151 9.63 -12.88 9.01
CA PHE A 151 9.96 -11.78 9.92
C PHE A 151 8.77 -11.50 10.82
N ARG A 152 8.99 -11.60 12.13
CA ARG A 152 7.95 -11.40 13.12
C ARG A 152 8.29 -10.27 14.06
N ILE A 153 7.30 -9.50 14.39
CA ILE A 153 7.38 -8.39 15.34
C ILE A 153 7.70 -8.96 16.73
N ALA A 154 8.74 -8.43 17.37
CA ALA A 154 9.12 -8.87 18.71
C ALA A 154 7.99 -8.69 19.72
N GLY A 155 7.77 -9.67 20.57
CA GLY A 155 6.67 -9.69 21.55
C GLY A 155 5.30 -10.02 20.97
N MET A 156 5.13 -10.13 19.66
CA MET A 156 3.87 -10.52 19.05
C MET A 156 3.70 -12.04 19.12
N THR A 157 2.60 -12.47 19.69
CA THR A 157 2.12 -13.86 19.73
C THR A 157 0.67 -13.91 19.25
N PRO A 158 0.14 -15.10 18.90
CA PRO A 158 -1.28 -15.22 18.55
C PRO A 158 -2.24 -14.64 19.60
N GLU A 159 -1.85 -14.65 20.88
CA GLU A 159 -2.66 -14.14 21.99
C GLU A 159 -2.61 -12.60 22.09
N THR A 160 -1.51 -11.97 21.61
CA THR A 160 -1.30 -10.51 21.70
C THR A 160 -1.72 -9.78 20.43
N ILE A 161 -2.04 -10.48 19.34
CA ILE A 161 -2.65 -9.83 18.19
C ILE A 161 -4.12 -9.58 18.45
N PHE A 162 -4.61 -8.51 17.87
CA PHE A 162 -6.03 -8.15 18.00
C PHE A 162 -6.92 -9.32 17.58
N LYS A 163 -7.91 -9.66 18.42
CA LYS A 163 -8.80 -10.80 18.20
C LYS A 163 -9.56 -10.66 16.89
N LYS A 164 -9.22 -11.48 15.92
CA LYS A 164 -9.87 -11.60 14.62
C LYS A 164 -10.74 -12.86 14.57
N PRO A 165 -11.72 -12.90 13.66
CA PRO A 165 -12.55 -14.09 13.46
C PRO A 165 -11.73 -15.32 13.10
N ASP A 166 -10.70 -15.15 12.28
CA ASP A 166 -9.75 -16.19 11.92
C ASP A 166 -8.34 -15.77 12.36
N LEU A 167 -7.91 -16.35 13.48
CA LEU A 167 -6.60 -16.08 14.05
C LEU A 167 -5.45 -16.53 13.12
N ASP A 168 -5.60 -17.72 12.52
CA ASP A 168 -4.56 -18.30 11.67
C ASP A 168 -4.37 -17.47 10.39
N GLU A 169 -5.46 -16.98 9.82
CA GLU A 169 -5.41 -16.12 8.64
C GLU A 169 -4.80 -14.76 8.95
N THR A 170 -5.21 -14.13 10.05
CA THR A 170 -4.63 -12.86 10.49
C THR A 170 -3.15 -13.01 10.81
N TRP A 171 -2.76 -14.10 11.47
CA TRP A 171 -1.37 -14.40 11.80
C TRP A 171 -0.51 -14.59 10.53
N ARG A 172 -1.06 -15.29 9.53
CA ARG A 172 -0.42 -15.48 8.22
C ARG A 172 -0.27 -14.15 7.48
N TYR A 173 -1.33 -13.35 7.45
CA TYR A 173 -1.32 -12.02 6.84
C TYR A 173 -0.21 -11.14 7.41
N ILE A 174 -0.15 -10.99 8.73
CA ILE A 174 0.87 -10.16 9.40
C ILE A 174 2.28 -10.70 9.12
N GLY A 175 2.47 -12.01 9.16
CA GLY A 175 3.76 -12.64 8.88
C GLY A 175 4.23 -12.40 7.45
N LEU A 176 3.37 -12.55 6.46
CA LEU A 176 3.70 -12.31 5.05
C LEU A 176 3.95 -10.82 4.78
N GLN A 177 3.12 -9.92 5.32
CA GLN A 177 3.27 -8.48 5.16
C GLN A 177 4.61 -7.98 5.72
N ASN A 178 4.93 -8.32 6.98
CA ASN A 178 6.21 -7.92 7.57
C ASN A 178 7.39 -8.54 6.83
N THR A 179 7.26 -9.78 6.36
CA THR A 179 8.32 -10.44 5.59
C THR A 179 8.58 -9.74 4.27
N SER A 180 7.54 -9.43 3.50
CA SER A 180 7.67 -8.67 2.25
C SER A 180 8.32 -7.30 2.49
N LEU A 181 7.87 -6.61 3.52
CA LEU A 181 8.37 -5.28 3.90
C LEU A 181 9.86 -5.33 4.30
N CYS A 182 10.25 -6.26 5.17
CA CYS A 182 11.64 -6.41 5.62
C CYS A 182 12.57 -6.85 4.48
N LEU A 183 12.12 -7.78 3.62
CA LEU A 183 12.91 -8.19 2.46
C LEU A 183 13.12 -7.04 1.47
N ALA A 184 12.10 -6.20 1.25
CA ALA A 184 12.23 -5.00 0.43
C ALA A 184 13.24 -4.00 1.03
N ALA A 185 13.22 -3.81 2.34
CA ALA A 185 14.18 -2.97 3.04
C ALA A 185 15.61 -3.53 2.95
N ILE A 186 15.79 -4.84 3.15
CA ILE A 186 17.10 -5.51 3.00
C ILE A 186 17.62 -5.38 1.57
N GLU A 187 16.78 -5.60 0.54
CA GLU A 187 17.15 -5.42 -0.86
C GLU A 187 17.53 -3.96 -1.18
N ALA A 188 16.88 -2.99 -0.53
CA ALA A 188 17.26 -1.58 -0.67
C ALA A 188 18.63 -1.27 -0.08
N LEU A 189 19.00 -1.90 1.05
CA LEU A 189 20.27 -1.72 1.74
C LEU A 189 21.41 -2.50 1.08
N ASP A 190 21.12 -3.71 0.60
CA ASP A 190 22.08 -4.63 -0.01
C ASP A 190 21.48 -5.33 -1.24
N PRO A 191 21.49 -4.67 -2.41
CA PRO A 191 20.83 -5.18 -3.62
C PRO A 191 21.49 -6.41 -4.25
N ILE A 192 22.71 -6.76 -3.83
CA ILE A 192 23.42 -7.96 -4.31
C ILE A 192 23.15 -9.19 -3.43
N ARG A 193 22.58 -9.00 -2.25
CA ARG A 193 22.25 -10.08 -1.32
C ARG A 193 21.15 -10.97 -1.88
N HIS A 194 21.39 -12.27 -1.88
CA HIS A 194 20.36 -13.24 -2.20
C HIS A 194 19.47 -13.48 -0.98
N PRO A 195 18.17 -13.15 -1.05
CA PRO A 195 17.27 -13.35 0.07
C PRO A 195 17.01 -14.84 0.31
N ARG A 196 16.84 -15.23 1.58
CA ARG A 196 16.34 -16.57 1.92
C ARG A 196 14.85 -16.61 1.69
N LEU A 197 14.40 -17.44 0.78
CA LEU A 197 13.01 -17.48 0.30
C LEU A 197 12.37 -18.88 0.41
N GLU A 198 13.00 -19.79 1.16
CA GLU A 198 12.53 -21.17 1.34
C GLU A 198 11.14 -21.22 1.97
N LEU A 199 10.75 -20.17 2.70
CA LEU A 199 9.39 -20.00 3.21
C LEU A 199 8.31 -20.04 2.12
N ALA A 200 8.65 -19.71 0.87
CA ALA A 200 7.73 -19.75 -0.27
C ALA A 200 7.67 -21.12 -0.97
N ASP A 201 8.54 -22.06 -0.61
CA ASP A 201 8.66 -23.36 -1.29
C ASP A 201 7.38 -24.21 -1.26
N PRO A 202 6.55 -24.24 -0.20
CA PRO A 202 5.29 -24.96 -0.23
C PRO A 202 4.36 -24.53 -1.39
N TRP A 203 4.36 -23.25 -1.74
CA TRP A 203 3.52 -22.72 -2.82
C TRP A 203 4.15 -22.86 -4.23
N LEU A 204 5.33 -23.48 -4.34
CA LEU A 204 5.89 -23.91 -5.63
C LEU A 204 5.16 -25.14 -6.17
N ASP A 205 4.47 -25.90 -5.30
CA ASP A 205 3.57 -26.99 -5.70
C ASP A 205 2.23 -26.42 -6.18
N PRO A 206 1.87 -26.64 -7.46
CA PRO A 206 0.62 -26.15 -8.02
C PRO A 206 -0.64 -26.69 -7.34
N LEU A 207 -0.59 -27.88 -6.73
CA LEU A 207 -1.74 -28.47 -6.03
C LEU A 207 -1.97 -27.78 -4.69
N ILE A 208 -0.92 -27.55 -3.94
CA ILE A 208 -0.96 -26.80 -2.68
C ILE A 208 -1.47 -25.37 -2.92
N LEU A 209 -0.91 -24.69 -3.93
CA LEU A 209 -1.32 -23.33 -4.26
C LEU A 209 -2.78 -23.25 -4.73
N LYS A 210 -3.25 -24.22 -5.55
CA LYS A 210 -4.66 -24.26 -5.99
C LYS A 210 -5.61 -24.49 -4.82
N ALA A 211 -5.26 -25.39 -3.90
CA ALA A 211 -6.05 -25.64 -2.69
C ALA A 211 -6.14 -24.36 -1.86
N TRP A 212 -5.00 -23.71 -1.60
CA TRP A 212 -4.95 -22.46 -0.85
C TRP A 212 -5.77 -21.33 -1.50
N LEU A 213 -5.68 -21.16 -2.84
CA LEU A 213 -6.49 -20.18 -3.57
C LEU A 213 -7.99 -20.52 -3.51
N GLY A 214 -8.34 -21.80 -3.52
CA GLY A 214 -9.73 -22.27 -3.40
C GLY A 214 -10.39 -21.94 -2.05
N GLU A 215 -9.60 -21.75 -1.02
CA GLU A 215 -10.05 -21.33 0.33
C GLU A 215 -10.28 -19.82 0.43
N ARG A 216 -9.81 -19.02 -0.53
CA ARG A 216 -9.94 -17.56 -0.53
C ARG A 216 -11.33 -17.15 -0.94
N ASP A 217 -12.07 -16.48 -0.05
CA ASP A 217 -13.46 -16.06 -0.30
C ASP A 217 -13.61 -14.54 -0.47
N LEU A 218 -12.54 -13.78 -0.24
CA LEU A 218 -12.48 -12.33 -0.39
C LEU A 218 -13.52 -11.56 0.45
N ARG A 219 -14.05 -12.17 1.51
CA ARG A 219 -14.99 -11.48 2.42
C ARG A 219 -14.34 -10.34 3.20
N GLU A 220 -13.04 -10.47 3.49
CA GLU A 220 -12.20 -9.42 4.05
C GLU A 220 -11.23 -8.91 2.94
N PRO A 221 -11.75 -8.11 1.99
CA PRO A 221 -11.06 -7.87 0.71
C PRO A 221 -9.69 -7.20 0.87
N LEU A 222 -9.48 -6.39 1.91
CA LEU A 222 -8.17 -5.79 2.18
C LEU A 222 -7.14 -6.85 2.59
N ILE A 223 -7.46 -7.65 3.60
CA ILE A 223 -6.54 -8.66 4.17
C ILE A 223 -6.25 -9.75 3.14
N GLU A 224 -7.28 -10.25 2.48
CA GLU A 224 -7.16 -11.32 1.47
C GLU A 224 -6.33 -10.85 0.27
N ALA A 225 -6.61 -9.67 -0.26
CA ALA A 225 -5.89 -9.14 -1.41
C ALA A 225 -4.41 -8.89 -1.08
N GLU A 226 -4.11 -8.30 0.08
CA GLU A 226 -2.73 -8.07 0.50
C GLU A 226 -2.00 -9.39 0.81
N THR A 227 -2.68 -10.39 1.36
CA THR A 227 -2.09 -11.72 1.59
C THR A 227 -1.69 -12.37 0.26
N ILE A 228 -2.56 -12.31 -0.76
CA ILE A 228 -2.27 -12.81 -2.10
C ILE A 228 -1.12 -12.03 -2.74
N ALA A 229 -1.15 -10.70 -2.65
CA ALA A 229 -0.11 -9.83 -3.22
C ALA A 229 1.26 -10.09 -2.57
N ASN A 230 1.33 -10.23 -1.25
CA ASN A 230 2.56 -10.53 -0.54
C ASN A 230 3.11 -11.91 -0.90
N LEU A 231 2.26 -12.94 -1.00
CA LEU A 231 2.70 -14.26 -1.48
C LEU A 231 3.22 -14.18 -2.91
N ALA A 232 2.51 -13.48 -3.80
CA ALA A 232 2.95 -13.30 -5.19
C ALA A 232 4.30 -12.57 -5.25
N ALA A 233 4.53 -11.54 -4.43
CA ALA A 233 5.81 -10.86 -4.33
C ALA A 233 6.96 -11.80 -3.92
N LEU A 234 6.72 -12.70 -2.96
CA LEU A 234 7.69 -13.73 -2.57
C LEU A 234 7.97 -14.74 -3.70
N LEU A 235 6.93 -15.17 -4.43
CA LEU A 235 7.11 -16.04 -5.60
C LEU A 235 7.88 -15.32 -6.72
N MET A 236 7.64 -14.02 -6.96
CA MET A 236 8.42 -13.24 -7.93
C MET A 236 9.90 -13.14 -7.51
N ALA A 237 10.17 -12.95 -6.23
CA ALA A 237 11.54 -12.99 -5.72
C ALA A 237 12.16 -14.38 -5.88
N ARG A 238 11.41 -15.47 -5.60
CA ARG A 238 11.84 -16.85 -5.80
C ARG A 238 12.13 -17.18 -7.27
N GLN A 239 11.33 -16.62 -8.18
CA GLN A 239 11.56 -16.72 -9.62
C GLN A 239 12.89 -16.06 -10.04
N ARG A 240 13.29 -14.95 -9.40
CA ARG A 240 14.57 -14.27 -9.72
C ARG A 240 15.78 -14.97 -9.12
N HIS A 241 15.69 -15.41 -7.87
CA HIS A 241 16.82 -15.84 -7.05
C HIS A 241 16.86 -17.35 -6.75
N GLY A 242 15.86 -18.13 -7.18
CA GLY A 242 15.78 -19.56 -6.90
C GLY A 242 16.68 -20.45 -7.80
N SER A 243 16.78 -21.73 -7.44
CA SER A 243 17.26 -22.77 -8.33
C SER A 243 16.39 -22.88 -9.59
N SER A 244 16.82 -23.63 -10.59
CA SER A 244 16.06 -23.86 -11.82
C SER A 244 14.61 -24.31 -11.53
N ASP A 245 14.46 -25.32 -10.68
CA ASP A 245 13.16 -25.90 -10.31
C ASP A 245 12.30 -24.92 -9.52
N ALA A 246 12.89 -24.21 -8.56
CA ALA A 246 12.19 -23.19 -7.80
C ALA A 246 11.74 -22.02 -8.69
N ARG A 247 12.56 -21.60 -9.65
CA ARG A 247 12.17 -20.58 -10.64
C ARG A 247 11.00 -21.03 -11.49
N GLN A 248 11.02 -22.29 -11.97
CA GLN A 248 9.92 -22.84 -12.76
C GLN A 248 8.65 -23.01 -11.94
N GLY A 249 8.73 -23.52 -10.70
CA GLY A 249 7.60 -23.62 -9.78
C GLY A 249 6.98 -22.25 -9.49
N ALA A 250 7.81 -21.25 -9.17
CA ALA A 250 7.36 -19.88 -8.92
C ALA A 250 6.67 -19.26 -10.15
N LYS A 251 7.22 -19.46 -11.36
CA LYS A 251 6.59 -19.01 -12.61
C LYS A 251 5.20 -19.63 -12.81
N THR A 252 5.08 -20.93 -12.56
CA THR A 252 3.80 -21.65 -12.63
C THR A 252 2.82 -21.13 -11.57
N GLY A 253 3.28 -20.93 -10.33
CA GLY A 253 2.48 -20.38 -9.25
C GLY A 253 1.94 -18.98 -9.55
N LEU A 254 2.76 -18.08 -10.07
CA LEU A 254 2.33 -16.74 -10.48
C LEU A 254 1.28 -16.77 -11.58
N ALA A 255 1.43 -17.67 -12.57
CA ALA A 255 0.42 -17.84 -13.61
C ALA A 255 -0.92 -18.36 -13.05
N LEU A 256 -0.88 -19.24 -12.05
CA LEU A 256 -2.08 -19.73 -11.36
C LEU A 256 -2.78 -18.63 -10.56
N ILE A 257 -2.01 -17.80 -9.82
CA ILE A 257 -2.56 -16.66 -9.08
C ILE A 257 -3.24 -15.70 -10.05
N LEU A 258 -2.58 -15.29 -11.13
CA LEU A 258 -3.15 -14.37 -12.11
C LEU A 258 -4.42 -14.94 -12.76
N ALA A 259 -4.42 -16.22 -13.14
CA ALA A 259 -5.60 -16.87 -13.70
C ALA A 259 -6.76 -16.99 -12.70
N TRP A 260 -6.47 -17.13 -11.41
CA TRP A 260 -7.47 -17.11 -10.35
C TRP A 260 -8.03 -15.69 -10.18
N LEU A 261 -7.18 -14.69 -10.14
CA LEU A 261 -7.58 -13.26 -10.03
C LEU A 261 -8.43 -12.81 -11.23
N ASP A 262 -8.11 -13.24 -12.46
CA ASP A 262 -8.93 -12.95 -13.65
C ASP A 262 -10.39 -13.39 -13.46
N ARG A 263 -10.61 -14.55 -12.85
CA ARG A 263 -11.95 -15.10 -12.61
C ARG A 263 -12.65 -14.51 -11.39
N ALA A 264 -11.88 -14.08 -10.39
CA ALA A 264 -12.40 -13.57 -9.13
C ALA A 264 -12.67 -12.06 -9.15
N GLN A 265 -12.19 -11.33 -10.17
CA GLN A 265 -12.41 -9.90 -10.29
C GLN A 265 -13.89 -9.59 -10.53
N GLU A 266 -14.45 -8.65 -9.75
CA GLU A 266 -15.85 -8.24 -9.88
C GLU A 266 -16.05 -7.30 -11.09
N PRO A 267 -16.84 -7.72 -12.10
CA PRO A 267 -17.00 -6.92 -13.33
C PRO A 267 -17.65 -5.55 -13.12
N ALA A 268 -18.45 -5.39 -12.07
CA ALA A 268 -19.17 -4.15 -11.82
C ALA A 268 -18.26 -3.05 -11.27
N THR A 269 -17.23 -3.41 -10.52
CA THR A 269 -16.36 -2.47 -9.79
C THR A 269 -14.92 -2.49 -10.24
N GLY A 270 -14.45 -3.56 -10.86
CA GLY A 270 -13.04 -3.78 -11.20
C GLY A 270 -12.16 -4.13 -10.00
N PHE A 271 -12.74 -4.45 -8.83
CA PHE A 271 -12.03 -4.87 -7.64
C PHE A 271 -12.31 -6.34 -7.32
N TRP A 272 -11.73 -6.85 -6.21
CA TRP A 272 -11.93 -8.21 -5.74
C TRP A 272 -12.71 -8.19 -4.43
N GLY A 273 -13.71 -9.08 -4.30
CA GLY A 273 -14.46 -9.26 -3.06
C GLY A 273 -15.65 -8.35 -2.83
N VAL A 274 -16.09 -7.57 -3.81
CA VAL A 274 -17.17 -6.58 -3.67
C VAL A 274 -18.55 -7.14 -3.97
N GLY A 275 -18.68 -8.14 -4.85
CA GLY A 275 -19.97 -8.70 -5.29
C GLY A 275 -20.84 -9.27 -4.16
N GLN A 276 -20.24 -9.58 -3.00
CA GLN A 276 -20.93 -10.14 -1.83
C GLN A 276 -21.17 -9.11 -0.71
N THR A 277 -20.65 -7.88 -0.82
CA THR A 277 -20.71 -6.89 0.24
C THR A 277 -21.15 -5.52 -0.28
N LEU A 278 -22.36 -5.17 0.07
CA LEU A 278 -22.96 -3.88 -0.27
C LEU A 278 -22.58 -2.84 0.80
N GLY A 279 -21.87 -1.79 0.43
CA GLY A 279 -21.58 -0.65 1.28
C GLY A 279 -20.30 0.08 0.91
N ALA A 280 -20.30 1.40 1.08
CA ALA A 280 -19.18 2.27 0.70
C ALA A 280 -17.86 1.87 1.39
N THR A 281 -17.91 1.49 2.66
CA THR A 281 -16.74 1.07 3.44
C THR A 281 -16.09 -0.19 2.86
N ARG A 282 -16.87 -1.20 2.49
CA ARG A 282 -16.34 -2.44 1.90
C ARG A 282 -15.77 -2.19 0.51
N LEU A 283 -16.39 -1.33 -0.27
CA LEU A 283 -15.89 -0.96 -1.57
C LEU A 283 -14.55 -0.21 -1.46
N LEU A 284 -14.41 0.68 -0.48
CA LEU A 284 -13.15 1.35 -0.20
C LEU A 284 -12.07 0.37 0.27
N GLN A 285 -12.41 -0.62 1.12
CA GLN A 285 -11.49 -1.69 1.53
C GLN A 285 -11.04 -2.54 0.34
N ALA A 286 -11.98 -2.90 -0.56
CA ALA A 286 -11.67 -3.66 -1.76
C ALA A 286 -10.75 -2.88 -2.70
N MET A 287 -10.98 -1.58 -2.88
CA MET A 287 -10.11 -0.69 -3.64
C MET A 287 -8.71 -0.61 -3.01
N THR A 288 -8.62 -0.42 -1.68
CA THR A 288 -7.34 -0.32 -0.99
C THR A 288 -6.54 -1.62 -1.12
N GLY A 289 -7.16 -2.78 -0.89
CA GLY A 289 -6.50 -4.07 -1.05
C GLY A 289 -6.15 -4.41 -2.50
N ALA A 290 -6.95 -3.94 -3.47
CA ALA A 290 -6.72 -4.19 -4.88
C ALA A 290 -5.39 -3.60 -5.39
N ALA A 291 -4.85 -2.55 -4.78
CA ALA A 291 -3.62 -1.92 -5.25
C ALA A 291 -2.46 -2.92 -5.40
N GLY A 292 -2.23 -3.77 -4.40
CA GLY A 292 -1.21 -4.81 -4.48
C GLY A 292 -1.46 -5.83 -5.60
N LEU A 293 -2.73 -6.14 -5.89
CA LEU A 293 -3.10 -7.04 -6.99
C LEU A 293 -2.92 -6.37 -8.35
N PHE A 294 -3.27 -5.08 -8.48
CA PHE A 294 -2.97 -4.32 -9.70
C PHE A 294 -1.46 -4.29 -9.97
N GLN A 295 -0.64 -4.06 -8.95
CA GLN A 295 0.82 -4.11 -9.08
C GLN A 295 1.32 -5.47 -9.60
N LEU A 296 0.72 -6.58 -9.15
CA LEU A 296 1.04 -7.91 -9.66
C LEU A 296 0.76 -8.02 -11.17
N PHE A 297 -0.39 -7.53 -11.63
CA PHE A 297 -0.71 -7.50 -13.06
C PHE A 297 0.30 -6.65 -13.84
N HIS A 298 0.64 -5.46 -13.35
CA HIS A 298 1.62 -4.58 -13.99
C HIS A 298 3.02 -5.22 -14.04
N ALA A 299 3.46 -5.87 -12.95
CA ALA A 299 4.72 -6.60 -12.94
C ALA A 299 4.73 -7.76 -13.95
N ALA A 300 3.58 -8.39 -14.18
CA ALA A 300 3.39 -9.41 -15.20
C ALA A 300 3.20 -8.82 -16.62
N ARG A 301 3.23 -7.50 -16.78
CA ARG A 301 2.93 -6.78 -18.04
C ARG A 301 1.56 -7.13 -18.62
N ARG A 302 0.57 -7.21 -17.74
CA ARG A 302 -0.83 -7.48 -18.08
C ARG A 302 -1.72 -6.41 -17.48
N GLU A 303 -2.86 -6.17 -18.11
CA GLU A 303 -3.92 -5.35 -17.54
C GLU A 303 -4.97 -6.24 -16.88
N PRO A 304 -5.52 -5.85 -15.71
CA PRO A 304 -6.67 -6.53 -15.14
C PRO A 304 -7.88 -6.42 -16.07
N PRO A 305 -8.74 -7.47 -16.19
CA PRO A 305 -9.84 -7.50 -17.15
C PRO A 305 -10.83 -6.31 -17.05
N PHE A 306 -11.05 -5.79 -15.86
CA PHE A 306 -12.02 -4.70 -15.59
C PHE A 306 -11.36 -3.44 -15.04
N GLN A 307 -10.15 -3.11 -15.49
CA GLN A 307 -9.39 -1.93 -15.04
C GLN A 307 -10.19 -0.63 -15.20
N ASP A 308 -10.92 -0.47 -16.31
CA ASP A 308 -11.71 0.72 -16.58
C ASP A 308 -12.78 0.99 -15.50
N ARG A 309 -13.34 -0.08 -14.91
CA ARG A 309 -14.31 0.04 -13.80
C ARG A 309 -13.65 0.54 -12.51
N ALA A 310 -12.45 0.07 -12.24
CA ALA A 310 -11.67 0.56 -11.09
C ALA A 310 -11.30 2.04 -11.27
N VAL A 311 -10.92 2.46 -12.48
CA VAL A 311 -10.67 3.87 -12.84
C VAL A 311 -11.94 4.72 -12.65
N ASP A 312 -13.10 4.25 -13.13
CA ASP A 312 -14.37 4.97 -12.98
C ASP A 312 -14.73 5.18 -11.51
N TYR A 313 -14.54 4.15 -10.68
CA TYR A 313 -14.75 4.26 -9.24
C TYR A 313 -13.78 5.27 -8.60
N ALA A 314 -12.48 5.16 -8.86
CA ALA A 314 -11.48 6.05 -8.30
C ALA A 314 -11.76 7.52 -8.66
N LEU A 315 -12.12 7.79 -9.92
CA LEU A 315 -12.49 9.14 -10.38
C LEU A 315 -13.81 9.63 -9.81
N SER A 316 -14.74 8.74 -9.41
CA SER A 316 -16.00 9.12 -8.76
C SER A 316 -15.81 9.73 -7.37
N LEU A 317 -14.64 9.49 -6.75
CA LEU A 317 -14.22 10.12 -5.49
C LEU A 317 -13.66 11.54 -5.71
N SER A 318 -14.09 12.24 -6.74
CA SER A 318 -13.69 13.61 -7.07
C SER A 318 -14.59 14.66 -6.39
N PRO A 319 -14.05 15.81 -5.93
CA PRO A 319 -12.63 16.14 -5.86
C PRO A 319 -11.88 15.21 -4.89
N PRO A 320 -10.55 15.04 -5.06
CA PRO A 320 -9.79 14.18 -4.17
C PRO A 320 -9.95 14.62 -2.71
N LYS A 321 -10.27 13.68 -1.85
CA LYS A 321 -10.29 13.87 -0.38
C LYS A 321 -9.19 13.01 0.20
N ILE A 322 -8.52 13.53 1.21
CA ILE A 322 -7.56 12.75 1.97
C ILE A 322 -8.31 11.69 2.79
N LEU A 323 -7.96 10.45 2.55
CA LEU A 323 -8.42 9.25 3.24
C LEU A 323 -7.31 8.74 4.17
N SER A 324 -7.33 7.45 4.53
CA SER A 324 -6.15 6.84 5.15
C SER A 324 -4.96 6.84 4.17
N ALA A 325 -3.74 6.84 4.71
CA ALA A 325 -2.55 6.85 3.86
C ALA A 325 -2.48 5.66 2.91
N ALA A 326 -2.96 4.48 3.33
CA ALA A 326 -3.05 3.30 2.50
C ALA A 326 -4.06 3.48 1.35
N SER A 327 -5.23 4.08 1.63
CA SER A 327 -6.25 4.34 0.60
C SER A 327 -5.81 5.42 -0.38
N ASP A 328 -5.14 6.48 0.10
CA ASP A 328 -4.56 7.53 -0.75
C ASP A 328 -3.53 6.94 -1.72
N ALA A 329 -2.62 6.13 -1.20
CA ALA A 329 -1.59 5.46 -2.00
C ALA A 329 -2.21 4.48 -3.02
N ALA A 330 -3.22 3.72 -2.63
CA ALA A 330 -3.93 2.79 -3.50
C ALA A 330 -4.65 3.50 -4.66
N LEU A 331 -5.37 4.58 -4.38
CA LEU A 331 -6.04 5.39 -5.42
C LEU A 331 -5.06 5.93 -6.44
N VAL A 332 -3.97 6.52 -5.95
CA VAL A 332 -2.92 7.07 -6.81
C VAL A 332 -2.27 5.98 -7.66
N ASP A 333 -1.94 4.83 -7.06
CA ASP A 333 -1.30 3.72 -7.75
C ASP A 333 -2.18 3.19 -8.90
N ILE A 334 -3.46 2.91 -8.63
CA ILE A 334 -4.42 2.45 -9.63
C ILE A 334 -4.53 3.45 -10.79
N LEU A 335 -4.70 4.74 -10.49
CA LEU A 335 -4.88 5.77 -11.51
C LEU A 335 -3.60 6.05 -12.30
N ALA A 336 -2.45 6.17 -11.65
CA ALA A 336 -1.18 6.44 -12.32
C ALA A 336 -0.78 5.30 -13.28
N HIS A 337 -0.98 4.04 -12.86
CA HIS A 337 -0.71 2.88 -13.71
C HIS A 337 -1.70 2.77 -14.87
N ALA A 338 -3.00 2.94 -14.62
CA ALA A 338 -4.02 2.90 -15.68
C ALA A 338 -3.74 3.93 -16.76
N ALA A 339 -3.40 5.17 -16.39
CA ALA A 339 -3.04 6.22 -17.34
C ALA A 339 -1.73 5.95 -18.09
N GLY A 340 -0.83 5.14 -17.53
CA GLY A 340 0.38 4.66 -18.21
C GLY A 340 0.11 3.53 -19.21
N ALA A 341 -0.90 2.70 -18.95
CA ALA A 341 -1.24 1.52 -19.74
C ALA A 341 -2.19 1.82 -20.90
N SER A 342 -3.17 2.73 -20.70
CA SER A 342 -4.20 3.02 -21.71
C SER A 342 -4.53 4.51 -21.81
N ASP A 343 -5.28 4.89 -22.85
CA ASP A 343 -5.80 6.25 -23.02
C ASP A 343 -7.15 6.46 -22.33
N TYR A 344 -7.69 5.42 -21.70
CA TYR A 344 -8.99 5.50 -21.05
C TYR A 344 -8.98 6.57 -19.96
N ARG A 345 -9.80 7.61 -20.16
CA ARG A 345 -9.95 8.76 -19.25
C ARG A 345 -8.64 9.44 -18.81
N ARG A 346 -7.57 9.30 -19.59
CA ARG A 346 -6.22 9.77 -19.26
C ARG A 346 -6.19 11.23 -18.79
N ALA A 347 -6.84 12.14 -19.51
CA ALA A 347 -6.88 13.55 -19.13
C ALA A 347 -7.58 13.80 -17.80
N ALA A 348 -8.68 13.09 -17.52
CA ALA A 348 -9.37 13.18 -16.22
C ALA A 348 -8.52 12.61 -15.08
N ILE A 349 -7.76 11.54 -15.34
CA ILE A 349 -6.82 10.97 -14.38
C ILE A 349 -5.70 11.98 -14.08
N ASP A 350 -5.08 12.57 -15.09
CA ASP A 350 -3.99 13.52 -14.91
C ASP A 350 -4.45 14.76 -14.11
N GLN A 351 -5.66 15.26 -14.39
CA GLN A 351 -6.25 16.34 -13.61
C GLN A 351 -6.54 15.94 -12.16
N TRP A 352 -7.06 14.72 -11.94
CA TRP A 352 -7.31 14.21 -10.59
C TRP A 352 -6.01 14.07 -9.81
N LEU A 353 -4.97 13.50 -10.42
CA LEU A 353 -3.64 13.31 -9.81
C LEU A 353 -3.00 14.65 -9.43
N ALA A 354 -3.11 15.67 -10.29
CA ALA A 354 -2.60 17.00 -10.00
C ALA A 354 -3.26 17.62 -8.75
N ARG A 355 -4.59 17.52 -8.64
CA ARG A 355 -5.33 17.98 -7.46
C ARG A 355 -5.00 17.17 -6.21
N MET A 356 -4.79 15.86 -6.35
CA MET A 356 -4.36 14.99 -5.24
C MET A 356 -2.97 15.36 -4.74
N LEU A 357 -2.05 15.74 -5.64
CA LEU A 357 -0.72 16.22 -5.25
C LEU A 357 -0.81 17.47 -4.36
N ASP A 358 -1.60 18.46 -4.75
CA ASP A 358 -1.84 19.66 -3.93
C ASP A 358 -2.40 19.29 -2.55
N ALA A 359 -3.43 18.45 -2.51
CA ALA A 359 -4.05 18.02 -1.27
C ALA A 359 -3.07 17.28 -0.36
N LEU A 360 -2.22 16.41 -0.90
CA LEU A 360 -1.20 15.71 -0.14
C LEU A 360 -0.13 16.66 0.40
N LEU A 361 0.36 17.59 -0.40
CA LEU A 361 1.35 18.57 0.05
C LEU A 361 0.81 19.46 1.17
N ASP A 362 -0.46 19.87 1.11
CA ASP A 362 -1.13 20.64 2.17
C ASP A 362 -1.43 19.78 3.42
N TYR A 363 -1.45 18.47 3.28
CA TYR A 363 -1.70 17.55 4.38
C TYR A 363 -0.43 17.18 5.17
N GLN A 364 0.76 17.57 4.71
CA GLN A 364 2.00 17.38 5.47
C GLN A 364 1.96 18.21 6.76
N ASN A 365 2.33 17.59 7.89
CA ASN A 365 2.42 18.29 9.16
C ASN A 365 3.62 19.27 9.19
N GLN A 366 3.60 20.20 10.13
CA GLN A 366 4.68 21.19 10.30
C GLN A 366 6.03 20.54 10.64
N ASP A 367 6.03 19.37 11.30
CA ASP A 367 7.24 18.61 11.59
C ASP A 367 7.87 17.94 10.35
N GLY A 368 7.15 17.87 9.25
CA GLY A 368 7.61 17.28 7.99
C GLY A 368 7.13 15.85 7.73
N GLY A 369 6.51 15.18 8.69
CA GLY A 369 5.88 13.88 8.50
C GLY A 369 4.42 14.00 8.06
N PHE A 370 3.78 12.86 7.83
CA PHE A 370 2.36 12.76 7.56
C PHE A 370 1.65 11.98 8.66
N PRO A 371 0.51 12.44 9.16
CA PRO A 371 -0.38 11.62 9.98
C PRO A 371 -1.13 10.64 9.07
N ASP A 372 -1.70 9.57 9.62
CA ASP A 372 -2.65 8.75 8.85
C ASP A 372 -3.95 9.54 8.64
N LEU A 373 -4.60 9.94 9.71
CA LEU A 373 -5.74 10.84 9.70
C LEU A 373 -5.53 11.97 10.71
N ARG A 374 -5.95 13.20 10.38
CA ARG A 374 -5.94 14.33 11.34
C ARG A 374 -7.06 14.22 12.35
N GLY A 375 -8.13 13.57 12.01
CA GLY A 375 -9.35 13.46 12.80
C GLY A 375 -9.50 12.19 13.64
N GLY A 376 -8.47 11.36 13.78
CA GLY A 376 -8.53 10.09 14.52
C GLY A 376 -7.20 9.68 15.13
N ALA A 377 -7.25 8.86 16.17
CA ALA A 377 -6.07 8.15 16.65
C ALA A 377 -5.68 7.07 15.65
N TRP A 378 -4.38 6.91 15.42
CA TRP A 378 -3.88 5.81 14.62
C TRP A 378 -3.71 4.58 15.51
N LYS A 379 -4.40 3.50 15.14
CA LYS A 379 -4.36 2.24 15.88
C LYS A 379 -3.70 1.16 15.03
N GLN A 380 -2.73 0.48 15.60
CA GLN A 380 -2.14 -0.72 15.00
C GLN A 380 -2.74 -2.01 15.54
N ASP A 381 -4.06 -2.06 15.60
CA ASP A 381 -4.82 -3.21 16.10
C ASP A 381 -4.50 -4.51 15.37
N ALA A 382 -4.10 -4.42 14.10
CA ALA A 382 -3.69 -5.59 13.32
C ALA A 382 -2.33 -6.16 13.78
N TRP A 383 -1.52 -5.36 14.50
CA TRP A 383 -0.17 -5.74 14.89
C TRP A 383 -0.05 -5.96 16.39
N PHE A 384 -0.52 -5.01 17.22
CA PHE A 384 -0.53 -5.15 18.67
C PHE A 384 -1.83 -4.64 19.25
N ASP A 385 -2.43 -5.46 20.15
CA ASP A 385 -3.54 -4.99 20.96
C ASP A 385 -3.08 -3.87 21.91
N GLY A 386 -3.85 -2.79 21.94
CA GLY A 386 -3.61 -1.64 22.79
C GLY A 386 -2.53 -0.68 22.34
N TYR A 387 -1.87 -0.86 21.19
CA TYR A 387 -1.02 0.16 20.61
C TYR A 387 -1.86 1.23 19.92
N GLU A 388 -1.73 2.47 20.40
CA GLU A 388 -2.47 3.62 19.87
C GLU A 388 -1.60 4.86 19.89
N GLU A 389 -1.59 5.65 18.82
CA GLU A 389 -0.93 6.94 18.75
C GLU A 389 -1.92 8.11 18.91
N LYS A 390 -1.40 9.27 19.29
CA LYS A 390 -2.20 10.50 19.39
C LYS A 390 -2.73 10.90 18.01
N GLN A 391 -3.94 11.44 18.02
CA GLN A 391 -4.58 11.98 16.83
C GLN A 391 -3.71 12.99 16.08
N GLY A 392 -3.64 12.86 14.76
CA GLY A 392 -2.93 13.78 13.89
C GLY A 392 -1.40 13.72 13.99
N LEU A 393 -0.85 12.79 14.76
CA LEU A 393 0.61 12.63 14.89
C LEU A 393 1.21 12.08 13.61
N SER A 394 2.33 12.62 13.17
CA SER A 394 3.09 12.10 12.05
C SER A 394 3.66 10.72 12.37
N ASN A 395 3.45 9.74 11.49
CA ASN A 395 4.02 8.42 11.66
C ASN A 395 4.72 7.92 10.38
N MET A 396 5.66 6.99 10.55
CA MET A 396 6.54 6.54 9.48
C MET A 396 5.79 5.79 8.38
N THR A 397 4.82 4.95 8.73
CA THR A 397 4.01 4.18 7.76
C THR A 397 3.20 5.13 6.86
N ALA A 398 2.46 6.08 7.46
CA ALA A 398 1.68 7.03 6.70
C ALA A 398 2.56 7.96 5.86
N SER A 399 3.72 8.36 6.40
CA SER A 399 4.67 9.19 5.66
C SER A 399 5.24 8.45 4.45
N PHE A 400 5.64 7.19 4.59
CA PHE A 400 6.12 6.39 3.48
C PHE A 400 5.05 6.24 2.38
N LEU A 401 3.84 5.84 2.74
CA LEU A 401 2.76 5.60 1.79
C LEU A 401 2.37 6.88 1.02
N ARG A 402 2.27 8.02 1.68
CA ARG A 402 1.96 9.29 1.00
C ARG A 402 3.11 9.80 0.15
N TRP A 403 4.35 9.66 0.60
CA TRP A 403 5.49 10.00 -0.24
C TRP A 403 5.60 9.10 -1.48
N TRP A 404 5.25 7.82 -1.34
CA TRP A 404 5.15 6.93 -2.48
C TRP A 404 4.06 7.39 -3.46
N ALA A 405 2.87 7.75 -2.96
CA ALA A 405 1.81 8.35 -3.79
C ALA A 405 2.30 9.64 -4.50
N ILE A 406 2.94 10.56 -3.77
CA ILE A 406 3.51 11.78 -4.36
C ILE A 406 4.51 11.44 -5.47
N ALA A 407 5.39 10.46 -5.25
CA ALA A 407 6.35 10.04 -6.26
C ALA A 407 5.67 9.50 -7.54
N LEU A 408 4.64 8.66 -7.40
CA LEU A 408 3.86 8.14 -8.54
C LEU A 408 3.17 9.26 -9.32
N ILE A 409 2.58 10.23 -8.62
CA ILE A 409 1.97 11.41 -9.26
C ILE A 409 3.03 12.20 -10.03
N CYS A 410 4.16 12.50 -9.39
CA CYS A 410 5.23 13.28 -10.01
C CYS A 410 5.79 12.60 -11.26
N GLU A 411 5.99 11.28 -11.21
CA GLU A 411 6.42 10.52 -12.37
C GLU A 411 5.42 10.54 -13.51
N ARG A 412 4.12 10.48 -13.16
CA ARG A 412 3.05 10.55 -14.16
C ARG A 412 2.98 11.93 -14.82
N LEU A 413 3.00 12.99 -14.00
CA LEU A 413 2.86 14.37 -14.50
C LEU A 413 4.14 14.90 -15.13
N TRP A 414 5.32 14.49 -14.64
CA TRP A 414 6.62 14.96 -15.08
C TRP A 414 7.61 13.80 -15.32
N PRO A 415 7.41 13.00 -16.36
CA PRO A 415 8.19 11.77 -16.58
C PRO A 415 9.69 12.01 -16.80
N GLY A 416 10.09 13.26 -17.10
CA GLY A 416 11.49 13.68 -17.21
C GLY A 416 12.16 14.05 -15.88
N TRP A 417 11.38 14.22 -14.80
CA TRP A 417 11.91 14.63 -13.51
C TRP A 417 12.42 13.41 -12.72
N LYS A 418 13.74 13.28 -12.62
CA LYS A 418 14.41 12.14 -12.00
C LYS A 418 14.70 12.35 -10.51
N ALA A 419 13.69 12.74 -9.75
CA ALA A 419 13.84 13.02 -8.32
C ALA A 419 13.74 11.77 -7.42
N TRP A 420 13.29 10.64 -7.96
CA TRP A 420 12.89 9.46 -7.16
C TRP A 420 13.81 8.28 -7.37
N GLY A 421 14.10 7.56 -6.28
CA GLY A 421 14.97 6.39 -6.31
C GLY A 421 14.32 5.10 -6.83
N PHE A 422 12.99 5.05 -6.94
CA PHE A 422 12.26 3.96 -7.57
C PHE A 422 10.85 4.41 -8.02
N ARG A 423 10.27 3.65 -8.95
CA ARG A 423 8.98 3.97 -9.58
C ARG A 423 7.82 3.10 -9.14
N ARG A 424 8.06 2.00 -8.43
CA ARG A 424 7.03 1.02 -8.07
C ARG A 424 7.16 0.62 -6.62
N SER A 425 6.13 -0.09 -6.11
CA SER A 425 6.15 -0.62 -4.76
C SER A 425 7.41 -1.44 -4.51
N PRO A 426 8.06 -1.22 -3.38
CA PRO A 426 9.33 -1.87 -3.03
C PRO A 426 9.16 -3.29 -2.49
N GLY A 427 8.20 -4.06 -2.97
CA GLY A 427 8.07 -5.47 -2.59
C GLY A 427 9.24 -6.31 -3.14
N PRO A 428 9.64 -7.41 -2.48
CA PRO A 428 10.78 -8.23 -2.90
C PRO A 428 10.60 -8.88 -4.28
N GLY A 429 9.37 -8.94 -4.79
CA GLY A 429 9.05 -9.40 -6.12
C GLY A 429 8.90 -8.30 -7.16
N PHE A 430 8.63 -7.09 -6.73
CA PHE A 430 8.47 -5.93 -7.59
C PHE A 430 9.84 -5.24 -7.70
N ARG A 431 10.52 -5.40 -8.83
CA ARG A 431 11.77 -4.67 -9.08
C ARG A 431 11.51 -3.17 -8.90
N ALA A 432 12.23 -2.57 -7.97
CA ALA A 432 12.46 -1.15 -7.98
C ALA A 432 13.21 -0.85 -9.30
N GLU A 433 12.52 -0.34 -10.30
CA GLU A 433 13.19 0.16 -11.51
C GLU A 433 14.00 1.38 -11.06
N THR A 434 15.30 1.22 -10.96
CA THR A 434 16.21 2.35 -10.77
C THR A 434 16.09 3.25 -12.00
N VAL A 435 15.86 4.54 -11.76
CA VAL A 435 15.85 5.57 -12.79
C VAL A 435 17.13 5.45 -13.59
N GLY A 436 17.03 5.06 -14.88
CA GLY A 436 18.16 4.97 -15.81
C GLY A 436 18.54 3.59 -16.31
N GLN A 437 17.99 2.50 -15.78
CA GLN A 437 18.18 1.18 -16.41
C GLN A 437 17.09 0.94 -17.47
N LYS A 438 17.54 0.84 -18.75
CA LYS A 438 16.66 0.32 -19.80
C LYS A 438 16.21 -1.09 -19.40
N PRO A 439 14.92 -1.46 -19.60
CA PRO A 439 14.49 -2.83 -19.44
C PRO A 439 15.32 -3.72 -20.36
N GLY A 440 16.03 -4.68 -19.75
CA GLY A 440 16.78 -5.70 -20.48
C GLY A 440 15.85 -6.77 -21.02
#